data_07f9e9066bc8857da879d364dacdfd6f
#
_entry.id   07f9e9066bc8857da879d364dacdfd6f
#
_cell.length_a   1.000
_cell.length_b   1.000
_cell.length_c   1.000
_cell.angle_alpha   90.00
_cell.angle_beta   90.00
_cell.angle_gamma   90.00
#
_symmetry.space_group_name_H-M   'P 1'
#
loop_
_entity.id
_entity.type
_entity.pdbx_description
1 polymer ?
#
loop_
_entity_poly.entity_id
_entity_poly.type
_entity_poly.pdbx_seq_one_letter_code
_entity_poly.pdbx_strand_id
1 'polypeptide(L)'
;MGRIGDFFYHLTITILVAAALVFLLMAFKEQYPILKNQQELEDLQSNVETKKTNDNPHINWKKLKRINQDIIAWIKVPGTKIDYPILQGKEWNKYLHKNYEGDYSYAGSIFIQPGATFDDSHLIIYGHNMRVKYMFGSLHDFESENFYKKHNKIYLYQPGKTIKCT
;
A
#
# COMPACT_ATOMS: atom_id res chain seq x y z
N MET A 1 -14.39 44.02 38.69
CA MET A 1 -13.98 42.60 38.76
C MET A 1 -14.04 41.85 37.41
N GLY A 2 -14.54 42.46 36.30
CA GLY A 2 -14.68 41.82 34.99
C GLY A 2 -13.38 41.61 34.19
N ARG A 3 -12.55 42.66 34.08
CA ARG A 3 -11.41 42.67 33.10
C ARG A 3 -10.33 41.63 33.30
N ILE A 4 -10.03 41.20 34.52
CA ILE A 4 -9.05 40.16 34.82
C ILE A 4 -9.59 38.77 34.46
N GLY A 5 -10.88 38.50 34.75
CA GLY A 5 -11.55 37.24 34.37
C GLY A 5 -11.59 37.07 32.84
N ASP A 6 -11.94 38.13 32.13
CA ASP A 6 -11.97 38.11 30.64
C ASP A 6 -10.56 37.84 30.04
N PHE A 7 -9.53 38.42 30.63
CA PHE A 7 -8.15 38.17 30.20
C PHE A 7 -7.76 36.69 30.35
N PHE A 8 -8.00 36.10 31.51
CA PHE A 8 -7.70 34.67 31.71
C PHE A 8 -8.56 33.76 30.84
N TYR A 9 -9.82 34.11 30.59
CA TYR A 9 -10.69 33.38 29.69
C TYR A 9 -10.16 33.40 28.24
N HIS A 10 -9.80 34.55 27.71
CA HIS A 10 -9.20 34.64 26.37
C HIS A 10 -7.85 33.95 26.30
N LEU A 11 -7.01 34.04 27.32
CA LEU A 11 -5.74 33.34 27.37
C LEU A 11 -5.91 31.82 27.33
N THR A 12 -6.85 31.27 28.12
CA THR A 12 -7.11 29.81 28.11
C THR A 12 -7.65 29.33 26.76
N ILE A 13 -8.55 30.07 26.11
CA ILE A 13 -9.03 29.73 24.78
C ILE A 13 -7.88 29.75 23.76
N THR A 14 -7.04 30.76 23.80
CA THR A 14 -5.89 30.86 22.88
C THR A 14 -4.93 29.67 23.04
N ILE A 15 -4.64 29.25 24.28
CA ILE A 15 -3.81 28.08 24.55
C ILE A 15 -4.47 26.80 24.04
N LEU A 16 -5.78 26.63 24.27
CA LEU A 16 -6.52 25.44 23.79
C LEU A 16 -6.56 25.37 22.26
N VAL A 17 -6.78 26.52 21.60
CA VAL A 17 -6.76 26.57 20.13
C VAL A 17 -5.35 26.26 19.60
N ALA A 18 -4.32 26.83 20.20
CA ALA A 18 -2.94 26.53 19.81
C ALA A 18 -2.60 25.04 19.99
N ALA A 19 -3.00 24.44 21.12
CA ALA A 19 -2.83 23.02 21.37
C ALA A 19 -3.58 22.15 20.34
N ALA A 20 -4.83 22.50 20.01
CA ALA A 20 -5.61 21.81 18.98
C ALA A 20 -4.95 21.88 17.59
N LEU A 21 -4.42 23.06 17.22
CA LEU A 21 -3.68 23.22 15.96
C LEU A 21 -2.42 22.36 15.91
N VAL A 22 -1.65 22.32 16.99
CA VAL A 22 -0.48 21.45 17.09
C VAL A 22 -0.87 19.98 16.95
N PHE A 23 -1.94 19.55 17.60
CA PHE A 23 -2.46 18.18 17.50
C PHE A 23 -2.89 17.84 16.06
N LEU A 24 -3.58 18.75 15.39
CA LEU A 24 -3.98 18.59 13.99
C LEU A 24 -2.77 18.49 13.06
N LEU A 25 -1.75 19.32 13.26
CA LEU A 25 -0.51 19.25 12.49
C LEU A 25 0.23 17.93 12.71
N MET A 26 0.28 17.43 13.94
CA MET A 26 0.90 16.12 14.25
C MET A 26 0.12 14.98 13.60
N ALA A 27 -1.19 14.97 13.69
CA ALA A 27 -2.05 13.98 13.03
C ALA A 27 -1.90 14.03 11.50
N PHE A 28 -1.85 15.21 10.91
CA PHE A 28 -1.62 15.37 9.46
C PHE A 28 -0.24 14.84 9.05
N LYS A 29 0.81 15.13 9.84
CA LYS A 29 2.16 14.64 9.57
C LYS A 29 2.25 13.11 9.55
N GLU A 30 1.47 12.41 10.38
CA GLU A 30 1.42 10.95 10.40
C GLU A 30 0.62 10.37 9.22
N GLN A 31 -0.48 11.01 8.82
CA GLN A 31 -1.36 10.51 7.75
C GLN A 31 -0.85 10.84 6.35
N TYR A 32 -0.17 11.98 6.19
CA TYR A 32 0.27 12.47 4.89
C TYR A 32 1.14 11.47 4.10
N PRO A 33 2.16 10.79 4.68
CA PRO A 33 2.97 9.83 3.96
C PRO A 33 2.18 8.62 3.45
N ILE A 34 1.15 8.19 4.21
CA ILE A 34 0.28 7.07 3.83
C ILE A 34 -0.58 7.46 2.63
N LEU A 35 -1.21 8.62 2.68
CA LEU A 35 -2.05 9.15 1.60
C LEU A 35 -1.23 9.36 0.33
N LYS A 36 -0.04 9.94 0.45
CA LYS A 36 0.87 10.15 -0.68
C LYS A 36 1.25 8.82 -1.34
N ASN A 37 1.63 7.82 -0.56
CA ASN A 37 1.99 6.51 -1.08
C ASN A 37 0.80 5.79 -1.75
N GLN A 38 -0.42 5.95 -1.22
CA GLN A 38 -1.63 5.44 -1.86
C GLN A 38 -1.84 6.08 -3.23
N GLN A 39 -1.73 7.39 -3.33
CA GLN A 39 -1.89 8.13 -4.58
C GLN A 39 -0.82 7.72 -5.61
N GLU A 40 0.44 7.61 -5.20
CA GLU A 40 1.53 7.15 -6.06
C GLU A 40 1.26 5.74 -6.63
N LEU A 41 0.68 4.83 -5.83
CA LEU A 41 0.32 3.49 -6.30
C LEU A 41 -0.90 3.49 -7.22
N GLU A 42 -1.92 4.30 -6.97
CA GLU A 42 -3.07 4.48 -7.86
C GLU A 42 -2.61 5.06 -9.21
N ASP A 43 -1.71 6.02 -9.20
CA ASP A 43 -1.09 6.59 -10.40
C ASP A 43 -0.26 5.54 -11.15
N LEU A 44 0.49 4.70 -10.43
CA LEU A 44 1.23 3.60 -11.03
C LEU A 44 0.28 2.60 -11.70
N GLN A 45 -0.78 2.18 -11.01
CA GLN A 45 -1.80 1.26 -11.55
C GLN A 45 -2.41 1.80 -12.83
N SER A 46 -2.86 3.06 -12.84
CA SER A 46 -3.47 3.70 -14.00
C SER A 46 -2.52 3.80 -15.20
N ASN A 47 -1.25 4.01 -14.93
CA ASN A 47 -0.20 4.19 -15.93
C ASN A 47 0.40 2.89 -16.47
N VAL A 48 0.24 1.79 -15.75
CA VAL A 48 0.84 0.47 -16.08
C VAL A 48 -0.16 -0.43 -16.81
N GLU A 49 -1.46 -0.32 -16.52
CA GLU A 49 -2.52 -1.03 -17.26
C GLU A 49 -2.76 -0.35 -18.62
N THR A 50 -2.25 -0.93 -19.71
CA THR A 50 -2.38 -0.36 -21.07
C THR A 50 -3.67 -0.71 -21.79
N LYS A 51 -4.43 -1.73 -21.37
CA LYS A 51 -5.80 -2.05 -21.83
C LYS A 51 -6.48 -3.00 -20.86
N LYS A 52 -7.65 -2.65 -20.36
CA LYS A 52 -8.56 -3.57 -19.64
C LYS A 52 -9.19 -4.54 -20.64
N THR A 53 -8.62 -5.70 -20.81
CA THR A 53 -9.37 -6.89 -21.22
C THR A 53 -9.71 -7.66 -19.94
N ASN A 54 -10.96 -8.15 -19.84
CA ASN A 54 -11.60 -8.59 -18.60
C ASN A 54 -10.87 -9.66 -17.76
N ASP A 55 -9.84 -10.34 -18.28
CA ASP A 55 -9.15 -11.43 -17.58
C ASP A 55 -7.61 -11.37 -17.62
N ASN A 56 -7.01 -10.41 -18.33
CA ASN A 56 -5.55 -10.33 -18.42
C ASN A 56 -5.10 -8.86 -18.60
N PRO A 57 -4.80 -8.13 -17.52
CA PRO A 57 -4.28 -6.77 -17.64
C PRO A 57 -2.94 -6.82 -18.39
N HIS A 58 -2.82 -6.03 -19.44
CA HIS A 58 -1.57 -5.90 -20.16
C HIS A 58 -0.62 -5.00 -19.34
N ILE A 59 0.22 -5.60 -18.52
CA ILE A 59 1.17 -4.91 -17.65
C ILE A 59 2.40 -4.50 -18.47
N ASN A 60 2.73 -3.21 -18.43
CA ASN A 60 3.92 -2.68 -19.10
C ASN A 60 5.19 -2.95 -18.28
N TRP A 61 5.70 -4.18 -18.38
CA TRP A 61 6.92 -4.61 -17.67
C TRP A 61 8.14 -3.76 -17.96
N LYS A 62 8.27 -3.26 -19.20
CA LYS A 62 9.40 -2.38 -19.58
C LYS A 62 9.35 -1.07 -18.80
N LYS A 63 8.16 -0.51 -18.59
CA LYS A 63 7.98 0.70 -17.78
C LYS A 63 8.29 0.43 -16.32
N LEU A 64 7.75 -0.66 -15.75
CA LEU A 64 8.00 -1.06 -14.36
C LEU A 64 9.49 -1.27 -14.06
N LYS A 65 10.20 -1.97 -14.95
CA LYS A 65 11.64 -2.22 -14.82
C LYS A 65 12.50 -0.95 -14.93
N ARG A 66 12.01 0.10 -15.59
CA ARG A 66 12.69 1.41 -15.61
C ARG A 66 12.54 2.15 -14.29
N ILE A 67 11.40 1.98 -13.61
CA ILE A 67 11.15 2.55 -12.30
C ILE A 67 12.01 1.83 -11.26
N ASN A 68 11.92 0.50 -11.20
CA ASN A 68 12.71 -0.29 -10.27
C ASN A 68 12.96 -1.70 -10.85
N GLN A 69 14.24 -2.07 -10.99
CA GLN A 69 14.65 -3.38 -11.50
C GLN A 69 14.22 -4.54 -10.58
N ASP A 70 13.98 -4.27 -9.30
CA ASP A 70 13.53 -5.26 -8.32
C ASP A 70 12.04 -5.62 -8.44
N ILE A 71 11.26 -4.92 -9.26
CA ILE A 71 9.86 -5.30 -9.55
C ILE A 71 9.89 -6.56 -10.43
N ILE A 72 9.42 -7.69 -9.91
CA ILE A 72 9.49 -9.00 -10.58
C ILE A 72 8.14 -9.56 -10.98
N ALA A 73 7.07 -9.12 -10.32
CA ALA A 73 5.72 -9.59 -10.55
C ALA A 73 4.69 -8.53 -10.14
N TRP A 74 3.43 -8.85 -10.32
CA TRP A 74 2.28 -8.05 -9.89
C TRP A 74 1.24 -8.94 -9.25
N ILE A 75 0.66 -8.54 -8.12
CA ILE A 75 -0.44 -9.25 -7.44
C ILE A 75 -1.73 -8.47 -7.57
N LYS A 76 -2.82 -9.18 -7.90
CA LYS A 76 -4.18 -8.64 -7.90
C LYS A 76 -5.13 -9.59 -7.19
N VAL A 77 -5.90 -9.07 -6.23
CA VAL A 77 -6.94 -9.81 -5.52
C VAL A 77 -8.27 -9.10 -5.76
N PRO A 78 -9.12 -9.61 -6.68
CA PRO A 78 -10.39 -8.97 -7.01
C PRO A 78 -11.30 -8.81 -5.79
N GLY A 79 -11.99 -7.67 -5.71
CA GLY A 79 -12.85 -7.32 -4.58
C GLY A 79 -12.12 -6.67 -3.41
N THR A 80 -10.79 -6.59 -3.46
CA THR A 80 -9.94 -5.88 -2.48
C THR A 80 -9.21 -4.71 -3.12
N LYS A 81 -8.44 -3.97 -2.31
CA LYS A 81 -7.52 -2.94 -2.81
C LYS A 81 -6.15 -3.51 -3.23
N ILE A 82 -5.95 -4.84 -3.14
CA ILE A 82 -4.68 -5.46 -3.49
C ILE A 82 -4.53 -5.52 -5.00
N ASP A 83 -3.73 -4.60 -5.53
CA ASP A 83 -3.37 -4.47 -6.95
C ASP A 83 -2.00 -3.79 -7.01
N TYR A 84 -0.91 -4.54 -6.73
CA TYR A 84 0.39 -4.00 -6.40
C TYR A 84 1.54 -4.72 -7.12
N PRO A 85 2.65 -4.01 -7.40
CA PRO A 85 3.89 -4.67 -7.80
C PRO A 85 4.44 -5.54 -6.66
N ILE A 86 5.03 -6.69 -7.02
CA ILE A 86 5.81 -7.53 -6.13
C ILE A 86 7.29 -7.28 -6.41
N LEU A 87 8.03 -6.97 -5.35
CA LEU A 87 9.46 -6.68 -5.43
C LEU A 87 10.31 -7.80 -4.81
N GLN A 88 11.54 -7.92 -5.30
CA GLN A 88 12.53 -8.81 -4.72
C GLN A 88 13.87 -8.09 -4.62
N GLY A 89 14.26 -7.71 -3.41
CA GLY A 89 15.56 -7.10 -3.15
C GLY A 89 16.64 -8.15 -2.93
N LYS A 90 17.90 -7.68 -2.85
CA LYS A 90 19.04 -8.53 -2.46
C LYS A 90 19.08 -8.77 -0.96
N GLU A 91 18.48 -7.88 -0.15
CA GLU A 91 18.43 -7.96 1.29
C GLU A 91 17.02 -8.38 1.72
N TRP A 92 16.92 -9.20 2.77
CA TRP A 92 15.69 -9.78 3.28
C TRP A 92 14.57 -8.77 3.52
N ASN A 93 14.86 -7.66 4.16
CA ASN A 93 13.87 -6.66 4.59
C ASN A 93 13.96 -5.34 3.83
N LYS A 94 14.59 -5.33 2.64
CA LYS A 94 14.81 -4.13 1.85
C LYS A 94 13.52 -3.33 1.65
N TYR A 95 12.41 -4.02 1.38
CA TYR A 95 11.12 -3.42 1.05
C TYR A 95 10.13 -3.37 2.21
N LEU A 96 10.57 -3.69 3.42
CA LEU A 96 9.73 -3.57 4.62
C LEU A 96 9.32 -2.11 4.87
N HIS A 97 10.23 -1.16 4.62
CA HIS A 97 10.02 0.28 4.79
C HIS A 97 10.46 1.09 3.57
N LYS A 98 10.33 0.52 2.36
CA LYS A 98 10.57 1.23 1.10
C LYS A 98 9.40 1.02 0.15
N ASN A 99 8.99 2.12 -0.55
CA ASN A 99 8.01 2.03 -1.63
C ASN A 99 8.61 1.34 -2.87
N TYR A 100 7.79 1.18 -3.91
CA TYR A 100 8.20 0.52 -5.15
C TYR A 100 9.28 1.30 -5.92
N GLU A 101 9.50 2.57 -5.65
CA GLU A 101 10.59 3.39 -6.22
C GLU A 101 11.90 3.23 -5.45
N GLY A 102 11.82 2.76 -4.20
CA GLY A 102 12.96 2.57 -3.30
C GLY A 102 13.10 3.65 -2.23
N ASP A 103 12.16 4.61 -2.17
CA ASP A 103 12.11 5.65 -1.16
C ASP A 103 11.52 5.13 0.15
N TYR A 104 11.80 5.83 1.26
CA TYR A 104 11.24 5.47 2.55
C TYR A 104 9.71 5.55 2.54
N SER A 105 9.07 4.51 3.01
CA SER A 105 7.63 4.41 3.20
C SER A 105 7.29 3.60 4.44
N TYR A 106 6.46 4.14 5.33
CA TYR A 106 5.96 3.40 6.50
C TYR A 106 5.19 2.13 6.10
N ALA A 107 4.44 2.19 5.01
CA ALA A 107 3.67 1.06 4.49
C ALA A 107 4.52 0.04 3.73
N GLY A 108 5.77 0.36 3.40
CA GLY A 108 6.63 -0.50 2.60
C GLY A 108 6.06 -0.83 1.23
N SER A 109 6.43 -2.00 0.73
CA SER A 109 5.90 -2.59 -0.51
C SER A 109 5.49 -4.05 -0.29
N ILE A 110 4.85 -4.64 -1.30
CA ILE A 110 4.66 -6.08 -1.36
C ILE A 110 5.94 -6.71 -1.93
N PHE A 111 6.49 -7.72 -1.26
CA PHE A 111 7.78 -8.29 -1.65
C PHE A 111 7.90 -9.78 -1.32
N ILE A 112 8.87 -10.45 -1.92
CA ILE A 112 9.31 -11.79 -1.58
C ILE A 112 10.77 -11.78 -1.11
N GLN A 113 11.18 -12.83 -0.40
CA GLN A 113 12.54 -12.97 0.11
C GLN A 113 13.57 -13.13 -1.02
N PRO A 114 14.84 -12.73 -0.80
CA PRO A 114 15.91 -12.98 -1.74
C PRO A 114 16.05 -14.45 -2.10
N GLY A 115 16.20 -14.75 -3.39
CA GLY A 115 16.40 -16.10 -3.89
C GLY A 115 15.11 -16.94 -4.02
N ALA A 116 13.97 -16.51 -3.47
CA ALA A 116 12.70 -17.20 -3.70
C ALA A 116 12.20 -17.01 -5.14
N THR A 117 11.51 -18.02 -5.66
CA THR A 117 10.95 -18.01 -7.00
C THR A 117 9.47 -18.40 -7.00
N PHE A 118 8.72 -18.04 -8.06
CA PHE A 118 7.33 -18.44 -8.20
C PHE A 118 7.16 -19.93 -8.61
N ASP A 119 8.25 -20.64 -8.84
CA ASP A 119 8.27 -22.07 -9.14
C ASP A 119 8.61 -22.91 -7.89
N ASP A 120 8.91 -22.25 -6.74
CA ASP A 120 9.11 -22.93 -5.47
C ASP A 120 7.82 -23.58 -4.99
N SER A 121 7.92 -24.75 -4.36
CA SER A 121 6.76 -25.45 -3.76
C SER A 121 6.10 -24.66 -2.64
N HIS A 122 6.80 -23.69 -2.06
CA HIS A 122 6.34 -22.82 -0.98
C HIS A 122 6.90 -21.41 -1.17
N LEU A 123 6.03 -20.44 -1.45
CA LEU A 123 6.39 -19.05 -1.62
C LEU A 123 5.62 -18.19 -0.63
N ILE A 124 6.34 -17.35 0.12
CA ILE A 124 5.73 -16.37 1.02
C ILE A 124 5.84 -14.98 0.39
N ILE A 125 4.70 -14.32 0.25
CA ILE A 125 4.62 -12.92 -0.19
C ILE A 125 4.33 -12.06 1.03
N TYR A 126 5.16 -11.07 1.30
CA TYR A 126 5.11 -10.19 2.46
C TYR A 126 4.47 -8.86 2.10
N GLY A 127 3.76 -8.28 3.06
CA GLY A 127 3.18 -6.94 2.97
C GLY A 127 2.62 -6.50 4.32
N HIS A 128 2.63 -5.21 4.60
CA HIS A 128 2.09 -4.69 5.85
C HIS A 128 0.58 -4.88 5.95
N ASN A 129 0.11 -5.20 7.17
CA ASN A 129 -1.31 -5.20 7.52
C ASN A 129 -1.72 -3.79 7.98
N MET A 130 -2.19 -2.96 7.05
CA MET A 130 -2.57 -1.59 7.32
C MET A 130 -4.05 -1.47 7.69
N ARG A 131 -4.38 -0.72 8.76
CA ARG A 131 -5.76 -0.53 9.26
C ARG A 131 -6.73 0.04 8.23
N VAL A 132 -6.25 0.87 7.30
CA VAL A 132 -7.06 1.52 6.24
C VAL A 132 -7.30 0.63 5.02
N LYS A 133 -7.24 -0.71 5.19
CA LYS A 133 -7.39 -1.69 4.10
C LYS A 133 -6.42 -1.44 2.93
N TYR A 134 -5.25 -0.95 3.24
CA TYR A 134 -4.14 -0.71 2.33
C TYR A 134 -3.10 -1.81 2.49
N MET A 135 -2.25 -2.03 1.50
CA MET A 135 -1.38 -3.20 1.42
C MET A 135 -2.18 -4.51 1.66
N PHE A 136 -1.79 -5.36 2.59
CA PHE A 136 -2.51 -6.60 2.92
C PHE A 136 -3.61 -6.42 3.97
N GLY A 137 -3.89 -5.19 4.41
CA GLY A 137 -4.96 -4.92 5.36
C GLY A 137 -6.36 -5.31 4.89
N SER A 138 -6.61 -5.35 3.57
CA SER A 138 -7.88 -5.82 3.01
C SER A 138 -8.03 -7.36 3.00
N LEU A 139 -6.99 -8.14 3.34
CA LEU A 139 -7.13 -9.59 3.51
C LEU A 139 -8.07 -9.98 4.64
N HIS A 140 -8.29 -9.09 5.63
CA HIS A 140 -9.31 -9.32 6.67
C HIS A 140 -10.74 -9.43 6.12
N ASP A 141 -11.02 -8.95 4.92
CA ASP A 141 -12.33 -9.13 4.29
C ASP A 141 -12.66 -10.61 4.04
N PHE A 142 -11.63 -11.47 3.91
CA PHE A 142 -11.77 -12.92 3.74
C PHE A 142 -12.18 -13.66 5.00
N GLU A 143 -12.23 -13.03 6.18
CA GLU A 143 -12.86 -13.58 7.39
C GLU A 143 -14.37 -13.77 7.18
N SER A 144 -14.98 -13.04 6.24
CA SER A 144 -16.36 -13.25 5.82
C SER A 144 -16.46 -14.37 4.79
N GLU A 145 -17.18 -15.45 5.13
CA GLU A 145 -17.45 -16.58 4.22
C GLU A 145 -18.12 -16.11 2.92
N ASN A 146 -19.03 -15.15 3.00
CA ASN A 146 -19.71 -14.57 1.83
C ASN A 146 -18.74 -13.84 0.91
N PHE A 147 -17.77 -13.13 1.48
CA PHE A 147 -16.74 -12.44 0.72
C PHE A 147 -15.80 -13.45 0.04
N TYR A 148 -15.31 -14.45 0.79
CA TYR A 148 -14.47 -15.53 0.28
C TYR A 148 -15.12 -16.27 -0.90
N LYS A 149 -16.39 -16.66 -0.78
CA LYS A 149 -17.12 -17.37 -1.87
C LYS A 149 -17.19 -16.56 -3.17
N LYS A 150 -17.20 -15.22 -3.08
CA LYS A 150 -17.27 -14.32 -4.25
C LYS A 150 -15.90 -13.95 -4.81
N HIS A 151 -14.86 -13.92 -3.98
CA HIS A 151 -13.56 -13.32 -4.29
C HIS A 151 -12.37 -14.25 -4.03
N ASN A 152 -12.55 -15.57 -4.12
CA ASN A 152 -11.55 -16.59 -3.82
C ASN A 152 -10.44 -16.76 -4.88
N LYS A 153 -10.16 -15.73 -5.66
CA LYS A 153 -9.14 -15.78 -6.71
C LYS A 153 -8.04 -14.77 -6.43
N ILE A 154 -6.80 -15.22 -6.60
CA ILE A 154 -5.60 -14.37 -6.57
C ILE A 154 -4.91 -14.51 -7.92
N TYR A 155 -4.53 -13.40 -8.51
CA TYR A 155 -3.79 -13.39 -9.76
C TYR A 155 -2.38 -12.88 -9.49
N LEU A 156 -1.39 -13.63 -9.97
CA LEU A 156 0.01 -13.25 -9.97
C LEU A 156 0.46 -13.15 -11.42
N TYR A 157 0.83 -11.95 -11.83
CA TYR A 157 1.31 -11.70 -13.18
C TYR A 157 2.82 -11.58 -13.17
N GLN A 158 3.46 -12.22 -14.13
CA GLN A 158 4.89 -12.14 -14.42
C GLN A 158 5.09 -11.80 -15.90
N PRO A 159 6.28 -11.36 -16.33
CA PRO A 159 6.59 -11.27 -17.74
C PRO A 159 6.32 -12.60 -18.46
N GLY A 160 5.31 -12.62 -19.34
CA GLY A 160 4.95 -13.80 -20.13
C GLY A 160 4.17 -14.92 -19.42
N LYS A 161 3.86 -14.80 -18.11
CA LYS A 161 3.15 -15.85 -17.34
C LYS A 161 2.12 -15.22 -16.41
N THR A 162 0.95 -15.84 -16.32
CA THR A 162 -0.08 -15.52 -15.32
C THR A 162 -0.37 -16.77 -14.49
N ILE A 163 -0.29 -16.63 -13.17
CA ILE A 163 -0.63 -17.68 -12.21
C ILE A 163 -1.96 -17.29 -11.56
N LYS A 164 -2.93 -18.18 -11.59
CA LYS A 164 -4.22 -18.03 -10.92
C LYS A 164 -4.31 -19.02 -9.79
N CYS A 165 -4.46 -18.50 -8.57
CA CYS A 165 -4.67 -19.27 -7.35
C CYS A 165 -6.14 -19.18 -6.92
N THR A 166 -6.68 -20.25 -6.33
CA THR A 166 -8.05 -20.36 -5.76
C THR A 166 -7.97 -21.03 -4.40
#